data_00db8fd79bdaee5348a0115ed2881b01
#
_entry.id   00db8fd79bdaee5348a0115ed2881b01
#
_cell.length_a   1.000
_cell.length_b   1.000
_cell.length_c   1.000
_cell.angle_alpha   90.00
_cell.angle_beta   90.00
_cell.angle_gamma   90.00
#
_symmetry.space_group_name_H-M   'P 1'
#
loop_
_entity.id
_entity.type
_entity.pdbx_description
1 polymer ?
#
loop_
_entity_poly.entity_id
_entity_poly.type
_entity_poly.pdbx_seq_one_letter_code
_entity_poly.pdbx_strand_id
1 'polypeptide(L)'
;MTTCNGILELPKGAEGRIRQLDERVIEQDSDPFVPVDLADRYDLRQGQQLTVNVVERKSRRRRGRGPRRARPVVDEILKIEGLTPEEYAKRKTFDELTPIDPQPRLMLEHPGCPPACRLIDLFCQIGFGTRGLIVSPPKAGKTILLQNIALGIKHNYPEVELVALLIDERPEEVTDFKRNVPAQVLASSNDLDIETHVSLGVLSIERARRMIEAGRDVVVLLDSLTRLGRAFNNCKRYASSGRTMTGGLDSKALEVPKQLFGAARNAEEGGSLTIIATCLVDTGSRADQIIFEEFKGTGNMELILDRTIAQQRLFPAINLAASGTRKEHLLMSAPELKTVTALRRRLMNMKPAQQITQLLAALQRYPTNADLTKG
;
A
#
# COMPACT_ATOMS: atom_id res chain seq x y z
N MET A 1 -4.27 29.77 -21.26
CA MET A 1 -4.66 28.43 -20.78
C MET A 1 -3.39 27.65 -20.52
N THR A 2 -3.26 27.01 -19.38
CA THR A 2 -2.09 26.20 -19.02
C THR A 2 -2.57 24.77 -18.81
N THR A 3 -1.91 23.79 -19.43
CA THR A 3 -2.24 22.38 -19.21
C THR A 3 -1.59 21.91 -17.91
N CYS A 4 -2.37 21.24 -17.06
CA CYS A 4 -1.92 20.65 -15.79
C CYS A 4 -2.26 19.18 -15.75
N ASN A 5 -1.42 18.37 -15.11
CA ASN A 5 -1.64 16.96 -14.85
C ASN A 5 -1.53 16.71 -13.34
N GLY A 6 -2.42 15.91 -12.76
CA GLY A 6 -2.37 15.57 -11.34
C GLY A 6 -3.50 14.68 -10.90
N ILE A 7 -3.54 14.37 -9.60
CA ILE A 7 -4.49 13.46 -8.99
C ILE A 7 -5.67 14.24 -8.42
N LEU A 8 -6.88 13.82 -8.76
CA LEU A 8 -8.10 14.43 -8.26
C LEU A 8 -8.35 14.07 -6.80
N GLU A 9 -8.35 15.04 -5.93
CA GLU A 9 -8.95 14.96 -4.60
C GLU A 9 -10.35 15.58 -4.66
N LEU A 10 -11.39 14.75 -4.41
CA LEU A 10 -12.79 15.14 -4.57
C LEU A 10 -13.58 14.87 -3.27
N PRO A 11 -13.72 15.86 -2.39
CA PRO A 11 -14.58 15.76 -1.22
C PRO A 11 -16.05 15.68 -1.63
N LYS A 12 -16.86 14.89 -0.92
CA LYS A 12 -18.30 14.76 -1.22
C LYS A 12 -19.00 16.12 -1.12
N GLY A 13 -19.66 16.53 -2.22
CA GLY A 13 -20.49 17.74 -2.29
C GLY A 13 -19.71 19.05 -2.26
N ALA A 14 -18.42 19.03 -2.56
CA ALA A 14 -17.56 20.21 -2.63
C ALA A 14 -16.74 20.24 -3.92
N GLU A 15 -16.13 21.41 -4.21
CA GLU A 15 -15.19 21.53 -5.33
C GLU A 15 -13.99 20.61 -5.10
N GLY A 16 -13.56 19.89 -6.15
CA GLY A 16 -12.36 19.07 -6.13
C GLY A 16 -11.09 19.89 -6.31
N ARG A 17 -9.92 19.24 -6.16
CA ARG A 17 -8.59 19.82 -6.43
C ARG A 17 -7.72 18.85 -7.19
N ILE A 18 -6.87 19.38 -8.07
CA ILE A 18 -5.83 18.61 -8.75
C ILE A 18 -4.55 18.66 -7.92
N ARG A 19 -4.17 17.55 -7.33
CA ARG A 19 -3.03 17.40 -6.40
C ARG A 19 -1.78 16.94 -7.14
N GLN A 20 -0.65 17.50 -6.78
CA GLN A 20 0.68 17.10 -7.28
C GLN A 20 1.38 16.21 -6.23
N LEU A 21 0.89 14.99 -6.04
CA LEU A 21 1.34 14.09 -4.97
C LEU A 21 2.82 13.70 -5.08
N ASP A 22 3.38 13.68 -6.29
CA ASP A 22 4.81 13.37 -6.50
C ASP A 22 5.72 14.47 -5.94
N GLU A 23 5.25 15.72 -5.97
CA GLU A 23 6.01 16.86 -5.49
C GLU A 23 5.67 17.21 -4.04
N ARG A 24 4.36 17.17 -3.69
CA ARG A 24 3.86 17.69 -2.41
C ARG A 24 2.64 16.92 -1.91
N VAL A 25 2.70 16.48 -0.68
CA VAL A 25 1.57 15.84 0.01
C VAL A 25 0.55 16.86 0.51
N ILE A 26 1.02 18.06 0.92
CA ILE A 26 0.17 19.13 1.48
C ILE A 26 -0.51 19.89 0.36
N GLU A 27 -1.82 20.16 0.54
CA GLU A 27 -2.64 21.01 -0.32
C GLU A 27 -2.04 22.42 -0.46
N GLN A 28 -2.07 22.97 -1.67
CA GLN A 28 -1.55 24.29 -1.99
C GLN A 28 -2.65 25.20 -2.57
N ASP A 29 -2.54 26.51 -2.33
CA ASP A 29 -3.41 27.51 -2.98
C ASP A 29 -3.31 27.49 -4.50
N SER A 30 -2.18 27.00 -5.03
CA SER A 30 -1.91 26.85 -6.46
C SER A 30 -2.51 25.60 -7.09
N ASP A 31 -3.05 24.65 -6.28
CA ASP A 31 -3.69 23.46 -6.80
C ASP A 31 -4.98 23.84 -7.53
N PRO A 32 -5.18 23.45 -8.81
CA PRO A 32 -6.34 23.83 -9.57
C PRO A 32 -7.64 23.27 -8.99
N PHE A 33 -8.65 24.10 -8.87
CA PHE A 33 -9.98 23.69 -8.41
C PHE A 33 -10.78 23.06 -9.55
N VAL A 34 -11.45 21.94 -9.26
CA VAL A 34 -12.39 21.28 -10.16
C VAL A 34 -13.80 21.68 -9.75
N PRO A 35 -14.55 22.41 -10.59
CA PRO A 35 -15.94 22.77 -10.31
C PRO A 35 -16.85 21.55 -10.17
N VAL A 36 -17.86 21.63 -9.31
CA VAL A 36 -18.81 20.53 -9.06
C VAL A 36 -19.56 20.13 -10.32
N ASP A 37 -20.02 21.11 -11.12
CA ASP A 37 -20.71 20.87 -12.38
C ASP A 37 -19.85 20.12 -13.41
N LEU A 38 -18.53 20.37 -13.41
CA LEU A 38 -17.59 19.65 -14.25
C LEU A 38 -17.33 18.22 -13.73
N ALA A 39 -17.21 18.07 -12.41
CA ALA A 39 -17.08 16.75 -11.79
C ALA A 39 -18.30 15.86 -12.05
N ASP A 40 -19.49 16.40 -11.92
CA ASP A 40 -20.75 15.69 -12.18
C ASP A 40 -20.91 15.31 -13.66
N ARG A 41 -20.53 16.23 -14.58
CA ARG A 41 -20.63 15.98 -16.03
C ARG A 41 -19.81 14.78 -16.50
N TYR A 42 -18.64 14.58 -15.93
CA TYR A 42 -17.70 13.52 -16.32
C TYR A 42 -17.70 12.34 -15.32
N ASP A 43 -18.66 12.31 -14.39
CA ASP A 43 -18.70 11.29 -13.31
C ASP A 43 -17.33 11.09 -12.65
N LEU A 44 -16.68 12.20 -12.27
CA LEU A 44 -15.34 12.16 -11.72
C LEU A 44 -15.33 11.53 -10.33
N ARG A 45 -14.30 10.75 -10.09
CA ARG A 45 -14.12 10.04 -8.82
C ARG A 45 -12.75 10.34 -8.20
N GLN A 46 -12.71 10.36 -6.90
CA GLN A 46 -11.46 10.57 -6.15
C GLN A 46 -10.37 9.60 -6.58
N GLY A 47 -9.14 10.11 -6.68
CA GLY A 47 -7.95 9.36 -7.06
C GLY A 47 -7.70 9.26 -8.57
N GLN A 48 -8.58 9.77 -9.43
CA GLN A 48 -8.34 9.80 -10.88
C GLN A 48 -7.17 10.73 -11.22
N GLN A 49 -6.33 10.28 -12.15
CA GLN A 49 -5.33 11.14 -12.77
C GLN A 49 -5.98 11.91 -13.91
N LEU A 50 -5.93 13.23 -13.82
CA LEU A 50 -6.54 14.11 -14.83
C LEU A 50 -5.46 14.91 -15.56
N THR A 51 -5.62 15.03 -16.88
CA THR A 51 -4.93 16.06 -17.68
C THR A 51 -5.98 17.11 -18.03
N VAL A 52 -5.76 18.35 -17.61
CA VAL A 52 -6.77 19.41 -17.67
C VAL A 52 -6.22 20.70 -18.21
N ASN A 53 -7.09 21.53 -18.81
CA ASN A 53 -6.82 22.92 -19.08
C ASN A 53 -7.24 23.78 -17.89
N VAL A 54 -6.37 24.70 -17.47
CA VAL A 54 -6.56 25.55 -16.30
C VAL A 54 -6.63 27.02 -16.74
N VAL A 55 -7.57 27.75 -16.15
CA VAL A 55 -7.73 29.21 -16.32
C VAL A 55 -7.73 29.90 -14.96
N GLU A 56 -7.25 31.12 -14.91
CA GLU A 56 -7.38 31.94 -13.71
C GLU A 56 -8.76 32.60 -13.64
N ARG A 57 -9.54 32.25 -12.59
CA ARG A 57 -10.84 32.87 -12.34
C ARG A 57 -10.81 33.68 -11.04
N LYS A 58 -11.30 34.96 -11.13
CA LYS A 58 -11.52 35.78 -9.92
C LYS A 58 -12.76 35.25 -9.16
N SER A 59 -12.60 34.87 -7.90
CA SER A 59 -13.70 34.41 -7.06
C SER A 59 -14.88 35.39 -7.01
N ARG A 60 -16.16 34.95 -7.04
CA ARG A 60 -17.37 35.84 -6.91
C ARG A 60 -17.43 36.54 -5.55
N ARG A 61 -17.94 37.79 -5.52
CA ARG A 61 -17.99 38.67 -4.34
C ARG A 61 -18.86 38.08 -3.20
N ARG A 62 -18.25 37.75 -2.05
CA ARG A 62 -18.95 37.88 -0.76
C ARG A 62 -18.64 39.27 -0.20
N ARG A 63 -19.65 40.08 0.20
CA ARG A 63 -19.50 41.39 0.79
C ARG A 63 -18.56 41.33 2.00
N GLY A 64 -17.49 42.13 2.05
CA GLY A 64 -16.71 42.40 3.26
C GLY A 64 -15.32 41.79 3.41
N ARG A 65 -14.70 41.17 2.41
CA ARG A 65 -13.29 40.70 2.47
C ARG A 65 -12.43 41.33 1.36
N GLY A 66 -11.13 41.60 1.70
CA GLY A 66 -10.12 42.31 0.96
C GLY A 66 -9.84 41.89 -0.51
N PRO A 67 -8.74 42.34 -1.13
CA PRO A 67 -8.47 42.14 -2.56
C PRO A 67 -8.40 40.65 -2.88
N ARG A 68 -9.07 40.26 -3.96
CA ARG A 68 -9.22 38.88 -4.41
C ARG A 68 -7.99 38.42 -5.15
N ARG A 69 -7.40 37.34 -4.68
CA ARG A 69 -6.48 36.56 -5.48
C ARG A 69 -7.28 35.76 -6.53
N ALA A 70 -6.81 35.80 -7.80
CA ALA A 70 -7.24 34.88 -8.81
C ALA A 70 -6.85 33.47 -8.35
N ARG A 71 -7.71 32.47 -8.57
CA ARG A 71 -7.41 31.05 -8.28
C ARG A 71 -7.40 30.26 -9.57
N PRO A 72 -6.52 29.26 -9.69
CA PRO A 72 -6.53 28.37 -10.84
C PRO A 72 -7.80 27.48 -10.78
N VAL A 73 -8.53 27.40 -11.88
CA VAL A 73 -9.77 26.60 -12.00
C VAL A 73 -9.69 25.77 -13.28
N VAL A 74 -10.05 24.53 -13.19
CA VAL A 74 -10.17 23.63 -14.36
C VAL A 74 -11.31 24.11 -15.23
N ASP A 75 -11.02 24.33 -16.51
CA ASP A 75 -11.96 24.75 -17.53
C ASP A 75 -12.42 23.58 -18.40
N GLU A 76 -11.48 22.67 -18.70
CA GLU A 76 -11.72 21.51 -19.57
C GLU A 76 -10.91 20.31 -19.12
N ILE A 77 -11.50 19.10 -19.23
CA ILE A 77 -10.82 17.83 -18.98
C ILE A 77 -10.41 17.24 -20.33
N LEU A 78 -9.10 17.07 -20.51
CA LEU A 78 -8.53 16.52 -21.74
C LEU A 78 -8.40 15.00 -21.67
N LYS A 79 -7.93 14.46 -20.51
CA LYS A 79 -7.74 13.02 -20.29
C LYS A 79 -8.05 12.62 -18.85
N ILE A 80 -8.57 11.39 -18.72
CA ILE A 80 -8.75 10.68 -17.44
C ILE A 80 -7.96 9.37 -17.55
N GLU A 81 -7.01 9.14 -16.64
CA GLU A 81 -6.10 7.97 -16.66
C GLU A 81 -5.35 7.80 -18.00
N GLY A 82 -5.06 8.89 -18.68
CA GLY A 82 -4.37 8.88 -19.99
C GLY A 82 -5.30 8.63 -21.19
N LEU A 83 -6.57 8.26 -20.96
CA LEU A 83 -7.60 8.02 -21.98
C LEU A 83 -8.45 9.29 -22.21
N THR A 84 -9.16 9.35 -23.34
CA THR A 84 -10.21 10.36 -23.51
C THR A 84 -11.35 10.11 -22.51
N PRO A 85 -12.12 11.13 -22.10
CA PRO A 85 -13.26 10.94 -21.19
C PRO A 85 -14.26 9.89 -21.69
N GLU A 86 -14.51 9.83 -23.01
CA GLU A 86 -15.43 8.88 -23.65
C GLU A 86 -14.90 7.43 -23.62
N GLU A 87 -13.59 7.24 -23.75
CA GLU A 87 -12.95 5.92 -23.63
C GLU A 87 -12.93 5.46 -22.18
N TYR A 88 -12.66 6.39 -21.24
CA TYR A 88 -12.65 6.08 -19.83
C TYR A 88 -14.05 5.72 -19.30
N ALA A 89 -15.09 6.40 -19.75
CA ALA A 89 -16.48 6.13 -19.37
C ALA A 89 -16.97 4.70 -19.72
N LYS A 90 -16.28 4.01 -20.63
CA LYS A 90 -16.58 2.59 -20.97
C LYS A 90 -15.92 1.57 -20.06
N ARG A 91 -15.03 2.02 -19.17
CA ARG A 91 -14.33 1.13 -18.22
C ARG A 91 -15.25 0.77 -17.06
N LYS A 92 -15.16 -0.49 -16.60
CA LYS A 92 -15.80 -0.92 -15.36
C LYS A 92 -15.22 -0.19 -14.17
N THR A 93 -16.06 0.20 -13.25
CA THR A 93 -15.63 0.76 -11.98
C THR A 93 -15.03 -0.33 -11.08
N PHE A 94 -14.25 0.05 -10.08
CA PHE A 94 -13.62 -0.88 -9.13
C PHE A 94 -14.63 -1.87 -8.51
N ASP A 95 -15.84 -1.41 -8.20
CA ASP A 95 -16.87 -2.22 -7.55
C ASP A 95 -17.57 -3.18 -8.53
N GLU A 96 -17.47 -2.93 -9.83
CA GLU A 96 -18.00 -3.78 -10.91
C GLU A 96 -17.01 -4.84 -11.41
N LEU A 97 -15.71 -4.70 -11.03
CA LEU A 97 -14.69 -5.67 -11.40
C LEU A 97 -14.89 -7.00 -10.65
N THR A 98 -14.75 -8.12 -11.34
CA THR A 98 -14.85 -9.47 -10.78
C THR A 98 -13.58 -9.82 -10.02
N PRO A 99 -13.59 -9.94 -8.68
CA PRO A 99 -12.41 -10.31 -7.91
C PRO A 99 -12.10 -11.79 -8.07
N ILE A 100 -10.83 -12.11 -8.32
CA ILE A 100 -10.31 -13.48 -8.38
C ILE A 100 -9.22 -13.71 -7.33
N ASP A 101 -8.85 -14.97 -7.10
CA ASP A 101 -7.74 -15.32 -6.19
C ASP A 101 -6.43 -14.66 -6.66
N PRO A 102 -5.54 -14.30 -5.72
CA PRO A 102 -4.23 -13.73 -6.06
C PRO A 102 -3.41 -14.68 -6.94
N GLN A 103 -3.17 -14.27 -8.18
CA GLN A 103 -2.35 -14.98 -9.19
C GLN A 103 -2.11 -14.07 -10.40
N PRO A 104 -1.08 -14.34 -11.24
CA PRO A 104 0.02 -15.27 -10.98
C PRO A 104 0.89 -14.84 -9.80
N ARG A 105 1.89 -15.67 -9.45
CA ARG A 105 2.87 -15.34 -8.42
C ARG A 105 3.73 -14.16 -8.82
N LEU A 106 3.96 -13.27 -7.88
CA LEU A 106 4.85 -12.13 -7.97
C LEU A 106 6.19 -12.53 -7.35
N MET A 107 7.17 -12.87 -8.19
CA MET A 107 8.49 -13.35 -7.77
C MET A 107 9.36 -12.20 -7.31
N LEU A 108 10.07 -12.40 -6.18
CA LEU A 108 11.03 -11.44 -5.65
C LEU A 108 12.47 -11.85 -5.92
N GLU A 109 12.72 -13.15 -6.13
CA GLU A 109 14.04 -13.67 -6.40
C GLU A 109 14.58 -13.15 -7.74
N HIS A 110 15.81 -12.64 -7.69
CA HIS A 110 16.59 -12.23 -8.87
C HIS A 110 18.08 -12.43 -8.59
N PRO A 111 18.97 -12.41 -9.61
CA PRO A 111 20.41 -12.54 -9.39
C PRO A 111 20.94 -11.49 -8.41
N GLY A 112 21.60 -11.94 -7.34
CA GLY A 112 22.17 -11.06 -6.31
C GLY A 112 21.16 -10.52 -5.30
N CYS A 113 19.91 -10.96 -5.30
CA CYS A 113 18.91 -10.52 -4.32
C CYS A 113 19.28 -10.91 -2.89
N PRO A 114 18.87 -10.12 -1.90
CA PRO A 114 19.00 -10.48 -0.49
C PRO A 114 18.25 -11.79 -0.15
N PRO A 115 18.72 -12.55 0.87
CA PRO A 115 18.06 -13.78 1.31
C PRO A 115 16.57 -13.62 1.62
N ALA A 116 16.15 -12.42 2.01
CA ALA A 116 14.74 -12.11 2.27
C ALA A 116 13.83 -12.37 1.08
N CYS A 117 14.22 -11.96 -0.13
CA CYS A 117 13.45 -12.19 -1.36
C CYS A 117 13.22 -13.69 -1.59
N ARG A 118 14.27 -14.48 -1.47
CA ARG A 118 14.22 -15.93 -1.65
C ARG A 118 13.36 -16.62 -0.58
N LEU A 119 13.48 -16.22 0.69
CA LEU A 119 12.68 -16.80 1.77
C LEU A 119 11.20 -16.43 1.68
N ILE A 120 10.87 -15.21 1.24
CA ILE A 120 9.48 -14.82 0.98
C ILE A 120 8.91 -15.67 -0.15
N ASP A 121 9.62 -15.83 -1.24
CA ASP A 121 9.20 -16.68 -2.35
C ASP A 121 8.97 -18.14 -1.94
N LEU A 122 9.75 -18.68 -1.02
CA LEU A 122 9.57 -20.05 -0.56
C LEU A 122 8.43 -20.21 0.46
N PHE A 123 8.26 -19.27 1.38
CA PHE A 123 7.41 -19.49 2.56
C PHE A 123 6.22 -18.54 2.71
N CYS A 124 6.21 -17.41 2.01
CA CYS A 124 5.19 -16.36 2.11
C CYS A 124 4.90 -15.75 0.73
N GLN A 125 4.56 -16.60 -0.22
CA GLN A 125 4.39 -16.21 -1.62
C GLN A 125 3.43 -15.05 -1.77
N ILE A 126 3.80 -14.09 -2.60
CA ILE A 126 2.97 -12.97 -3.00
C ILE A 126 2.42 -13.26 -4.40
N GLY A 127 1.13 -13.09 -4.60
CA GLY A 127 0.50 -13.09 -5.93
C GLY A 127 -0.02 -11.70 -6.28
N PHE A 128 -0.25 -11.43 -7.54
CA PHE A 128 -0.97 -10.23 -7.95
C PHE A 128 -2.35 -10.21 -7.31
N GLY A 129 -2.68 -9.14 -6.56
CA GLY A 129 -3.92 -9.05 -5.77
C GLY A 129 -3.80 -9.49 -4.30
N THR A 130 -2.60 -9.83 -3.81
CA THR A 130 -2.38 -10.23 -2.42
C THR A 130 -2.69 -9.11 -1.43
N ARG A 131 -3.38 -9.46 -0.34
CA ARG A 131 -3.46 -8.68 0.90
C ARG A 131 -2.47 -9.25 1.91
N GLY A 132 -1.25 -8.72 1.91
CA GLY A 132 -0.17 -9.20 2.76
C GLY A 132 -0.02 -8.37 4.03
N LEU A 133 0.10 -9.05 5.16
CA LEU A 133 0.35 -8.43 6.45
C LEU A 133 1.75 -8.83 6.95
N ILE A 134 2.63 -7.85 7.14
CA ILE A 134 3.93 -8.03 7.79
C ILE A 134 3.79 -7.59 9.24
N VAL A 135 3.77 -8.54 10.15
CA VAL A 135 3.67 -8.31 11.59
C VAL A 135 5.06 -8.17 12.17
N SER A 136 5.36 -7.05 12.78
CA SER A 136 6.72 -6.73 13.22
C SER A 136 6.76 -6.16 14.64
N PRO A 137 7.50 -6.79 15.55
CA PRO A 137 7.93 -6.11 16.76
C PRO A 137 8.97 -5.03 16.44
N PRO A 138 9.17 -4.04 17.33
CA PRO A 138 10.18 -3.01 17.13
C PRO A 138 11.59 -3.59 16.92
N LYS A 139 12.34 -3.01 15.96
CA LYS A 139 13.74 -3.38 15.64
C LYS A 139 13.93 -4.78 15.06
N ALA A 140 12.91 -5.36 14.42
CA ALA A 140 12.99 -6.67 13.76
C ALA A 140 13.36 -6.63 12.26
N GLY A 141 13.70 -5.47 11.71
CA GLY A 141 14.14 -5.33 10.31
C GLY A 141 13.01 -5.04 9.31
N LYS A 142 11.86 -4.54 9.79
CA LYS A 142 10.66 -4.23 8.99
C LYS A 142 10.95 -3.41 7.73
N THR A 143 11.61 -2.26 7.89
CA THR A 143 11.88 -1.30 6.80
C THR A 143 12.78 -1.90 5.72
N ILE A 144 13.85 -2.60 6.13
CA ILE A 144 14.75 -3.30 5.19
C ILE A 144 13.99 -4.39 4.42
N LEU A 145 13.09 -5.10 5.09
CA LEU A 145 12.27 -6.13 4.42
C LEU A 145 11.37 -5.52 3.35
N LEU A 146 10.70 -4.39 3.64
CA LEU A 146 9.90 -3.68 2.64
C LEU A 146 10.74 -3.17 1.47
N GLN A 147 11.93 -2.63 1.73
CA GLN A 147 12.87 -2.22 0.68
C GLN A 147 13.28 -3.41 -0.21
N ASN A 148 13.58 -4.56 0.37
CA ASN A 148 13.93 -5.78 -0.38
C ASN A 148 12.76 -6.25 -1.26
N ILE A 149 11.52 -6.21 -0.75
CA ILE A 149 10.31 -6.53 -1.53
C ILE A 149 10.19 -5.55 -2.72
N ALA A 150 10.34 -4.26 -2.46
CA ALA A 150 10.24 -3.23 -3.48
C ALA A 150 11.27 -3.41 -4.60
N LEU A 151 12.53 -3.66 -4.24
CA LEU A 151 13.61 -3.89 -5.18
C LEU A 151 13.39 -5.15 -6.01
N GLY A 152 12.95 -6.26 -5.38
CA GLY A 152 12.62 -7.51 -6.08
C GLY A 152 11.50 -7.32 -7.09
N ILE A 153 10.42 -6.60 -6.71
CA ILE A 153 9.31 -6.29 -7.61
C ILE A 153 9.80 -5.47 -8.81
N LYS A 154 10.50 -4.37 -8.57
CA LYS A 154 10.96 -3.48 -9.65
C LYS A 154 11.98 -4.11 -10.55
N HIS A 155 12.80 -5.05 -10.04
CA HIS A 155 13.73 -5.81 -10.86
C HIS A 155 13.01 -6.76 -11.84
N ASN A 156 12.02 -7.50 -11.34
CA ASN A 156 11.35 -8.55 -12.11
C ASN A 156 10.15 -8.02 -12.92
N TYR A 157 9.51 -6.92 -12.47
CA TYR A 157 8.29 -6.34 -13.03
C TYR A 157 8.42 -4.81 -13.13
N PRO A 158 9.25 -4.30 -14.06
CA PRO A 158 9.48 -2.85 -14.22
C PRO A 158 8.20 -2.08 -14.59
N GLU A 159 7.23 -2.74 -15.22
CA GLU A 159 5.92 -2.19 -15.62
C GLU A 159 4.94 -2.04 -14.46
N VAL A 160 5.14 -2.77 -13.36
CA VAL A 160 4.25 -2.68 -12.18
C VAL A 160 4.40 -1.31 -11.54
N GLU A 161 3.27 -0.69 -11.28
CA GLU A 161 3.20 0.57 -10.53
C GLU A 161 3.45 0.32 -9.05
N LEU A 162 4.61 0.72 -8.57
CA LEU A 162 5.02 0.52 -7.19
C LEU A 162 4.88 1.81 -6.39
N VAL A 163 4.02 1.78 -5.39
CA VAL A 163 3.74 2.91 -4.48
C VAL A 163 4.18 2.53 -3.08
N ALA A 164 5.01 3.36 -2.45
CA ALA A 164 5.33 3.26 -1.03
C ALA A 164 4.55 4.33 -0.27
N LEU A 165 3.61 3.90 0.56
CA LEU A 165 2.77 4.76 1.39
C LEU A 165 3.28 4.73 2.83
N LEU A 166 3.96 5.81 3.25
CA LEU A 166 4.57 5.94 4.56
C LEU A 166 3.74 6.92 5.41
N ILE A 167 3.09 6.42 6.45
CA ILE A 167 2.19 7.21 7.31
C ILE A 167 2.81 7.40 8.70
N ASP A 168 2.94 8.66 9.12
CA ASP A 168 3.47 9.06 10.44
C ASP A 168 4.88 8.46 10.69
N GLU A 169 5.70 8.31 9.63
CA GLU A 169 7.08 7.84 9.74
C GLU A 169 8.05 9.00 9.97
N ARG A 170 9.25 8.70 10.45
CA ARG A 170 10.28 9.70 10.71
C ARG A 170 10.82 10.27 9.40
N PRO A 171 11.12 11.58 9.32
CA PRO A 171 11.65 12.22 8.12
C PRO A 171 12.90 11.54 7.55
N GLU A 172 13.80 11.05 8.43
CA GLU A 172 15.01 10.32 8.02
C GLU A 172 14.69 8.97 7.39
N GLU A 173 13.67 8.23 7.90
CA GLU A 173 13.23 6.94 7.33
C GLU A 173 12.56 7.15 5.97
N VAL A 174 11.78 8.22 5.82
CA VAL A 174 11.19 8.63 4.53
C VAL A 174 12.28 8.95 3.51
N THR A 175 13.31 9.69 3.92
CA THR A 175 14.43 10.05 3.04
C THR A 175 15.23 8.82 2.62
N ASP A 176 15.50 7.91 3.55
CA ASP A 176 16.18 6.65 3.27
C ASP A 176 15.40 5.81 2.27
N PHE A 177 14.09 5.67 2.46
CA PHE A 177 13.22 4.92 1.54
C PHE A 177 13.22 5.54 0.14
N LYS A 178 13.07 6.87 0.02
CA LYS A 178 13.12 7.59 -1.26
C LYS A 178 14.43 7.40 -2.03
N ARG A 179 15.56 7.29 -1.32
CA ARG A 179 16.88 7.13 -1.93
C ARG A 179 17.17 5.71 -2.40
N ASN A 180 16.64 4.73 -1.68
CA ASN A 180 17.01 3.32 -1.88
C ASN A 180 15.97 2.52 -2.68
N VAL A 181 14.76 3.04 -2.90
CA VAL A 181 13.68 2.29 -3.54
C VAL A 181 13.16 3.02 -4.77
N PRO A 182 13.14 2.37 -5.94
CA PRO A 182 12.61 2.94 -7.18
C PRO A 182 11.07 2.83 -7.20
N ALA A 183 10.38 3.53 -6.28
CA ALA A 183 8.94 3.58 -6.14
C ALA A 183 8.44 5.02 -6.07
N GLN A 184 7.18 5.25 -6.39
CA GLN A 184 6.51 6.48 -6.01
C GLN A 184 6.33 6.50 -4.49
N VAL A 185 7.07 7.36 -3.79
CA VAL A 185 7.01 7.45 -2.32
C VAL A 185 6.07 8.56 -1.90
N LEU A 186 4.90 8.17 -1.40
CA LEU A 186 3.90 9.05 -0.80
C LEU A 186 4.07 8.98 0.71
N ALA A 187 4.47 10.07 1.34
CA ALA A 187 4.81 10.08 2.75
C ALA A 187 4.19 11.26 3.49
N SER A 188 3.58 10.98 4.62
CA SER A 188 3.26 11.99 5.64
C SER A 188 4.11 11.70 6.88
N SER A 189 5.14 12.53 7.08
CA SER A 189 6.05 12.41 8.22
C SER A 189 5.39 12.85 9.52
N ASN A 190 5.97 12.43 10.65
CA ASN A 190 5.38 12.61 11.98
C ASN A 190 5.29 14.07 12.48
N ASP A 191 5.81 15.01 11.72
CA ASP A 191 5.69 16.47 11.92
C ASP A 191 4.42 17.06 11.27
N LEU A 192 3.70 16.28 10.45
CA LEU A 192 2.46 16.69 9.81
C LEU A 192 1.24 16.40 10.72
N ASP A 193 0.12 17.03 10.41
CA ASP A 193 -1.11 16.85 11.18
C ASP A 193 -1.86 15.54 10.84
N ILE A 194 -2.79 15.18 11.71
CA ILE A 194 -3.57 13.95 11.62
C ILE A 194 -4.45 13.91 10.36
N GLU A 195 -5.02 15.06 9.97
CA GLU A 195 -5.88 15.16 8.78
C GLU A 195 -5.07 14.88 7.51
N THR A 196 -3.82 15.32 7.45
CA THR A 196 -2.89 15.03 6.35
C THR A 196 -2.58 13.53 6.26
N HIS A 197 -2.33 12.85 7.40
CA HIS A 197 -2.10 11.39 7.41
C HIS A 197 -3.29 10.62 6.85
N VAL A 198 -4.49 10.97 7.31
CA VAL A 198 -5.73 10.33 6.89
C VAL A 198 -6.06 10.60 5.43
N SER A 199 -5.96 11.87 5.00
CA SER A 199 -6.23 12.29 3.63
C SER A 199 -5.30 11.59 2.63
N LEU A 200 -4.00 11.57 2.93
CA LEU A 200 -3.02 10.87 2.10
C LEU A 200 -3.32 9.37 2.00
N GLY A 201 -3.63 8.72 3.13
CA GLY A 201 -3.96 7.30 3.16
C GLY A 201 -5.16 6.97 2.27
N VAL A 202 -6.25 7.75 2.39
CA VAL A 202 -7.45 7.59 1.57
C VAL A 202 -7.14 7.85 0.09
N LEU A 203 -6.52 9.00 -0.22
CA LEU A 203 -6.27 9.40 -1.61
C LEU A 203 -5.35 8.42 -2.34
N SER A 204 -4.33 7.89 -1.66
CA SER A 204 -3.40 6.91 -2.24
C SER A 204 -4.08 5.60 -2.63
N ILE A 205 -4.98 5.07 -1.79
CA ILE A 205 -5.70 3.83 -2.10
C ILE A 205 -6.78 4.08 -3.15
N GLU A 206 -7.48 5.22 -3.10
CA GLU A 206 -8.41 5.59 -4.19
C GLU A 206 -7.66 5.77 -5.52
N ARG A 207 -6.47 6.35 -5.50
CA ARG A 207 -5.59 6.38 -6.69
C ARG A 207 -5.28 4.97 -7.21
N ALA A 208 -4.89 4.06 -6.34
CA ALA A 208 -4.60 2.68 -6.73
C ALA A 208 -5.84 1.99 -7.34
N ARG A 209 -7.05 2.22 -6.78
CA ARG A 209 -8.30 1.71 -7.36
C ARG A 209 -8.54 2.22 -8.79
N ARG A 210 -8.27 3.52 -9.07
CA ARG A 210 -8.41 4.08 -10.44
C ARG A 210 -7.41 3.48 -11.40
N MET A 211 -6.19 3.17 -10.92
CA MET A 211 -5.17 2.55 -11.75
C MET A 211 -5.57 1.14 -12.22
N ILE A 212 -6.15 0.32 -11.35
CA ILE A 212 -6.61 -1.02 -11.75
C ILE A 212 -7.85 -1.00 -12.64
N GLU A 213 -8.73 0.00 -12.51
CA GLU A 213 -9.82 0.23 -13.48
C GLU A 213 -9.28 0.53 -14.88
N ALA A 214 -8.12 1.20 -14.94
CA ALA A 214 -7.40 1.45 -16.19
C ALA A 214 -6.60 0.23 -16.71
N GLY A 215 -6.63 -0.91 -16.01
CA GLY A 215 -5.96 -2.14 -16.41
C GLY A 215 -4.50 -2.23 -15.97
N ARG A 216 -4.05 -1.42 -15.01
CA ARG A 216 -2.67 -1.43 -14.49
C ARG A 216 -2.54 -2.34 -13.28
N ASP A 217 -1.37 -2.99 -13.16
CA ASP A 217 -0.98 -3.72 -11.96
C ASP A 217 -0.27 -2.79 -10.98
N VAL A 218 -0.78 -2.75 -9.75
CA VAL A 218 -0.31 -1.82 -8.71
C VAL A 218 0.08 -2.59 -7.46
N VAL A 219 1.25 -2.28 -6.92
CA VAL A 219 1.68 -2.76 -5.61
C VAL A 219 1.83 -1.58 -4.66
N VAL A 220 1.11 -1.62 -3.55
CA VAL A 220 1.21 -0.63 -2.47
C VAL A 220 1.95 -1.26 -1.28
N LEU A 221 3.08 -0.68 -0.92
CA LEU A 221 3.79 -1.00 0.31
C LEU A 221 3.38 0.02 1.37
N LEU A 222 2.60 -0.40 2.37
CA LEU A 222 2.05 0.48 3.41
C LEU A 222 2.81 0.34 4.72
N ASP A 223 3.48 1.40 5.14
CA ASP A 223 4.14 1.49 6.43
C ASP A 223 3.57 2.65 7.26
N SER A 224 2.68 2.43 8.24
CA SER A 224 2.10 1.18 8.71
C SER A 224 0.59 1.28 8.92
N LEU A 225 -0.11 0.15 8.88
CA LEU A 225 -1.54 0.07 9.27
C LEU A 225 -1.76 0.49 10.71
N THR A 226 -0.84 0.20 11.62
CA THR A 226 -0.94 0.62 13.02
C THR A 226 -0.99 2.13 13.15
N ARG A 227 -0.10 2.84 12.44
CA ARG A 227 -0.07 4.31 12.48
C ARG A 227 -1.26 4.91 11.74
N LEU A 228 -1.65 4.34 10.61
CA LEU A 228 -2.87 4.73 9.89
C LEU A 228 -4.10 4.56 10.78
N GLY A 229 -4.25 3.42 11.46
CA GLY A 229 -5.35 3.16 12.40
C GLY A 229 -5.37 4.16 13.57
N ARG A 230 -4.22 4.52 14.11
CA ARG A 230 -4.09 5.58 15.14
C ARG A 230 -4.51 6.95 14.60
N ALA A 231 -4.10 7.31 13.38
CA ALA A 231 -4.48 8.56 12.75
C ALA A 231 -6.00 8.65 12.56
N PHE A 232 -6.64 7.59 12.07
CA PHE A 232 -8.10 7.53 11.95
C PHE A 232 -8.81 7.62 13.30
N ASN A 233 -8.26 6.99 14.35
CA ASN A 233 -8.82 7.08 15.71
C ASN A 233 -8.72 8.49 16.30
N ASN A 234 -7.71 9.25 15.93
CA ASN A 234 -7.52 10.62 16.42
C ASN A 234 -8.20 11.67 15.51
N CYS A 235 -8.67 11.28 14.33
CA CYS A 235 -9.37 12.16 13.40
C CYS A 235 -10.87 12.23 13.76
N LYS A 236 -11.34 13.38 14.20
CA LYS A 236 -12.75 13.60 14.63
C LYS A 236 -13.78 13.24 13.55
N ARG A 237 -13.42 13.33 12.30
CA ARG A 237 -14.30 12.98 11.17
C ARG A 237 -14.65 11.50 11.14
N TYR A 238 -13.75 10.62 11.58
CA TYR A 238 -13.90 9.17 11.52
C TYR A 238 -14.14 8.52 12.89
N ALA A 239 -13.54 9.06 13.96
CA ALA A 239 -13.76 8.62 15.34
C ALA A 239 -14.94 9.38 15.95
N SER A 240 -16.16 9.09 15.50
CA SER A 240 -17.36 9.86 15.83
C SER A 240 -18.49 9.03 16.45
N SER A 241 -18.24 7.76 16.81
CA SER A 241 -19.28 6.87 17.35
C SER A 241 -19.70 7.21 18.77
N GLY A 242 -18.82 7.90 19.54
CA GLY A 242 -18.98 8.12 20.97
C GLY A 242 -18.87 6.85 21.82
N ARG A 243 -18.51 5.70 21.22
CA ARG A 243 -18.30 4.42 21.90
C ARG A 243 -16.85 4.01 21.81
N THR A 244 -16.19 3.96 22.95
CA THR A 244 -14.78 3.58 23.04
C THR A 244 -14.66 2.09 23.33
N MET A 245 -13.90 1.40 22.48
CA MET A 245 -13.47 0.01 22.70
C MET A 245 -12.31 -0.05 23.71
N THR A 246 -11.97 -1.24 24.18
CA THR A 246 -10.76 -1.47 24.97
C THR A 246 -9.54 -0.85 24.26
N GLY A 247 -8.62 -0.25 25.00
CA GLY A 247 -7.42 0.41 24.43
C GLY A 247 -7.64 1.83 23.90
N GLY A 248 -8.83 2.43 24.08
CA GLY A 248 -9.09 3.82 23.70
C GLY A 248 -9.40 4.03 22.21
N LEU A 249 -9.76 2.97 21.49
CA LEU A 249 -10.18 3.05 20.08
C LEU A 249 -11.68 3.33 19.97
N ASP A 250 -12.06 4.28 19.11
CA ASP A 250 -13.46 4.46 18.72
C ASP A 250 -13.92 3.26 17.88
N SER A 251 -15.15 2.78 18.09
CA SER A 251 -15.66 1.57 17.43
C SER A 251 -15.74 1.67 15.91
N LYS A 252 -15.77 2.88 15.34
CA LYS A 252 -15.80 3.12 13.88
C LYS A 252 -14.44 3.50 13.29
N ALA A 253 -13.46 3.81 14.14
CA ALA A 253 -12.17 4.33 13.68
C ALA A 253 -11.44 3.41 12.68
N LEU A 254 -11.63 2.10 12.78
CA LEU A 254 -10.96 1.13 11.92
C LEU A 254 -11.79 0.69 10.70
N GLU A 255 -13.04 1.15 10.53
CA GLU A 255 -13.88 0.77 9.38
C GLU A 255 -13.22 1.16 8.04
N VAL A 256 -12.79 2.42 7.92
CA VAL A 256 -12.14 2.91 6.69
C VAL A 256 -10.77 2.28 6.47
N PRO A 257 -9.84 2.21 7.44
CA PRO A 257 -8.60 1.46 7.30
C PRO A 257 -8.78 0.01 6.84
N LYS A 258 -9.80 -0.70 7.34
CA LYS A 258 -10.14 -2.06 6.88
C LYS A 258 -10.59 -2.08 5.42
N GLN A 259 -11.43 -1.13 5.01
CA GLN A 259 -11.85 -0.99 3.62
C GLN A 259 -10.68 -0.67 2.70
N LEU A 260 -9.74 0.18 3.14
CA LEU A 260 -8.54 0.52 2.38
C LEU A 260 -7.65 -0.70 2.18
N PHE A 261 -7.33 -1.45 3.25
CA PHE A 261 -6.55 -2.69 3.16
C PHE A 261 -7.31 -3.79 2.42
N GLY A 262 -8.62 -3.89 2.62
CA GLY A 262 -9.52 -4.82 1.94
C GLY A 262 -9.71 -4.55 0.45
N ALA A 263 -9.25 -3.40 -0.06
CA ALA A 263 -9.32 -3.08 -1.48
C ALA A 263 -8.40 -3.97 -2.34
N ALA A 264 -7.34 -4.57 -1.76
CA ALA A 264 -6.43 -5.44 -2.49
C ALA A 264 -7.19 -6.64 -3.10
N ARG A 265 -7.06 -6.79 -4.41
CA ARG A 265 -7.66 -7.87 -5.21
C ARG A 265 -6.97 -8.02 -6.56
N ASN A 266 -7.04 -9.18 -7.13
CA ASN A 266 -6.84 -9.37 -8.56
C ASN A 266 -8.20 -9.29 -9.25
N ALA A 267 -8.28 -8.71 -10.43
CA ALA A 267 -9.52 -8.50 -11.15
C ALA A 267 -9.46 -9.14 -12.55
N GLU A 268 -10.52 -9.83 -12.94
CA GLU A 268 -10.57 -10.54 -14.22
C GLU A 268 -10.59 -9.57 -15.42
N GLU A 269 -11.31 -8.44 -15.28
CA GLU A 269 -11.50 -7.46 -16.38
C GLU A 269 -10.67 -6.18 -16.20
N GLY A 270 -9.80 -6.14 -15.22
CA GLY A 270 -8.96 -4.99 -14.88
C GLY A 270 -7.51 -5.37 -14.66
N GLY A 271 -6.80 -4.51 -13.92
CA GLY A 271 -5.50 -4.83 -13.35
C GLY A 271 -5.61 -5.47 -11.98
N SER A 272 -4.50 -5.52 -11.25
CA SER A 272 -4.46 -6.02 -9.88
C SER A 272 -4.01 -4.94 -8.89
N LEU A 273 -4.54 -5.01 -7.66
CA LEU A 273 -4.06 -4.24 -6.51
C LEU A 273 -3.51 -5.19 -5.46
N THR A 274 -2.20 -5.19 -5.30
CA THR A 274 -1.51 -5.89 -4.22
C THR A 274 -1.20 -4.89 -3.12
N ILE A 275 -1.55 -5.19 -1.87
CA ILE A 275 -1.19 -4.36 -0.72
C ILE A 275 -0.39 -5.20 0.26
N ILE A 276 0.87 -4.80 0.50
CA ILE A 276 1.73 -5.37 1.53
C ILE A 276 1.87 -4.32 2.63
N ALA A 277 1.22 -4.57 3.74
CA ALA A 277 1.14 -3.61 4.82
C ALA A 277 1.84 -4.11 6.09
N THR A 278 2.50 -3.22 6.81
CA THR A 278 3.11 -3.55 8.09
C THR A 278 2.15 -3.27 9.25
N CYS A 279 2.22 -4.12 10.27
CA CYS A 279 1.53 -3.94 11.52
C CYS A 279 2.50 -4.10 12.70
N LEU A 280 2.47 -3.13 13.62
CA LEU A 280 3.35 -3.14 14.78
C LEU A 280 2.73 -3.94 15.93
N VAL A 281 3.52 -4.80 16.55
CA VAL A 281 3.15 -5.57 17.73
C VAL A 281 4.20 -5.41 18.83
N ASP A 282 3.90 -5.82 20.05
CA ASP A 282 4.82 -5.74 21.21
C ASP A 282 5.36 -4.32 21.48
N THR A 283 4.55 -3.31 21.18
CA THR A 283 4.88 -1.89 21.42
C THR A 283 4.57 -1.45 22.85
N GLY A 284 3.90 -2.29 23.63
CA GLY A 284 3.35 -1.93 24.95
C GLY A 284 2.01 -1.19 24.89
N SER A 285 1.52 -0.86 23.69
CA SER A 285 0.23 -0.18 23.48
C SER A 285 -0.91 -1.18 23.30
N ARG A 286 -1.96 -1.08 24.14
CA ARG A 286 -3.19 -1.87 23.96
C ARG A 286 -3.92 -1.52 22.66
N ALA A 287 -3.89 -0.26 22.25
CA ALA A 287 -4.47 0.15 20.98
C ALA A 287 -3.85 -0.58 19.80
N ASP A 288 -2.52 -0.71 19.76
CA ASP A 288 -1.82 -1.41 18.68
C ASP A 288 -2.17 -2.89 18.62
N GLN A 289 -2.32 -3.54 19.78
CA GLN A 289 -2.74 -4.92 19.83
C GLN A 289 -4.14 -5.11 19.25
N ILE A 290 -5.07 -4.21 19.55
CA ILE A 290 -6.43 -4.25 18.97
C ILE A 290 -6.38 -3.99 17.48
N ILE A 291 -5.63 -2.98 17.02
CA ILE A 291 -5.46 -2.71 15.60
C ILE A 291 -4.94 -3.97 14.90
N PHE A 292 -3.91 -4.62 15.45
CA PHE A 292 -3.40 -5.88 14.89
C PHE A 292 -4.48 -6.96 14.80
N GLU A 293 -5.22 -7.23 15.90
CA GLU A 293 -6.27 -8.27 15.92
C GLU A 293 -7.39 -7.98 14.90
N GLU A 294 -7.72 -6.70 14.67
CA GLU A 294 -8.72 -6.27 13.69
C GLU A 294 -8.29 -6.48 12.24
N PHE A 295 -6.98 -6.46 11.95
CA PHE A 295 -6.43 -6.75 10.62
C PHE A 295 -6.02 -8.21 10.43
N LYS A 296 -5.72 -8.92 11.52
CA LYS A 296 -5.41 -10.35 11.51
C LYS A 296 -6.56 -11.15 10.89
N GLY A 297 -6.23 -12.01 9.98
CA GLY A 297 -7.23 -12.80 9.26
C GLY A 297 -7.95 -12.07 8.11
N THR A 298 -7.81 -10.73 7.96
CA THR A 298 -8.28 -10.00 6.79
C THR A 298 -7.37 -10.25 5.58
N GLY A 299 -6.08 -10.47 5.83
CA GLY A 299 -5.08 -10.81 4.82
C GLY A 299 -5.18 -12.24 4.31
N ASN A 300 -4.58 -12.50 3.17
CA ASN A 300 -4.37 -13.84 2.60
C ASN A 300 -2.89 -14.26 2.59
N MET A 301 -1.99 -13.40 3.07
CA MET A 301 -0.58 -13.68 3.35
C MET A 301 -0.20 -13.00 4.68
N GLU A 302 0.45 -13.73 5.56
CA GLU A 302 0.97 -13.21 6.83
C GLU A 302 2.45 -13.56 6.96
N LEU A 303 3.29 -12.56 7.17
CA LEU A 303 4.72 -12.69 7.44
C LEU A 303 5.01 -12.12 8.83
N ILE A 304 5.40 -12.99 9.74
CA ILE A 304 5.63 -12.62 11.14
C ILE A 304 7.14 -12.51 11.39
N LEU A 305 7.58 -11.34 11.82
CA LEU A 305 8.95 -11.15 12.28
C LEU A 305 9.08 -11.46 13.77
N ASP A 306 10.21 -12.04 14.16
CA ASP A 306 10.47 -12.49 15.51
C ASP A 306 11.61 -11.68 16.14
N ARG A 307 11.32 -11.09 17.32
CA ARG A 307 12.30 -10.29 18.06
C ARG A 307 13.49 -11.10 18.54
N THR A 308 13.29 -12.37 18.92
CA THR A 308 14.36 -13.22 19.47
C THR A 308 15.37 -13.62 18.39
N ILE A 309 14.90 -13.81 17.15
CA ILE A 309 15.74 -14.04 15.97
C ILE A 309 16.55 -12.75 15.66
N ALA A 310 15.89 -11.60 15.63
CA ALA A 310 16.52 -10.32 15.35
C ALA A 310 17.58 -9.94 16.41
N GLN A 311 17.35 -10.26 17.69
CA GLN A 311 18.31 -10.05 18.78
C GLN A 311 19.60 -10.84 18.57
N GLN A 312 19.55 -12.00 17.91
CA GLN A 312 20.72 -12.79 17.53
C GLN A 312 21.37 -12.31 16.22
N ARG A 313 20.91 -11.16 15.66
CA ARG A 313 21.41 -10.58 14.41
C ARG A 313 21.24 -11.51 13.18
N LEU A 314 20.25 -12.40 13.23
CA LEU A 314 19.86 -13.23 12.10
C LEU A 314 18.77 -12.53 11.30
N PHE A 315 19.05 -12.25 10.04
CA PHE A 315 18.12 -11.54 9.13
C PHE A 315 17.98 -12.27 7.79
N PRO A 316 16.75 -12.30 7.21
CA PRO A 316 15.51 -11.76 7.77
C PRO A 316 15.02 -12.56 8.99
N ALA A 317 14.49 -11.84 9.98
CA ALA A 317 14.06 -12.44 11.26
C ALA A 317 12.64 -13.05 11.17
N ILE A 318 12.39 -13.91 10.18
CA ILE A 318 11.07 -14.48 9.89
C ILE A 318 10.76 -15.65 10.82
N ASN A 319 9.61 -15.62 11.47
CA ASN A 319 9.05 -16.77 12.16
C ASN A 319 8.31 -17.66 11.17
N LEU A 320 8.95 -18.73 10.72
CA LEU A 320 8.39 -19.62 9.68
C LEU A 320 7.13 -20.37 10.13
N ALA A 321 7.04 -20.67 11.43
CA ALA A 321 5.88 -21.41 11.96
C ALA A 321 4.59 -20.58 11.92
N ALA A 322 4.74 -19.26 12.14
CA ALA A 322 3.62 -18.33 12.17
C ALA A 322 3.36 -17.63 10.83
N SER A 323 4.22 -17.86 9.82
CA SER A 323 4.16 -17.18 8.53
C SER A 323 3.68 -18.11 7.40
N GLY A 324 2.94 -17.56 6.44
CA GLY A 324 2.48 -18.31 5.27
C GLY A 324 1.49 -17.54 4.40
N THR A 325 1.12 -18.17 3.28
CA THR A 325 0.15 -17.64 2.32
C THR A 325 -1.02 -18.63 2.20
N ARG A 326 -2.24 -18.10 2.15
CA ARG A 326 -3.44 -18.93 1.90
C ARG A 326 -3.45 -19.36 0.43
N LYS A 327 -3.91 -20.58 0.16
CA LYS A 327 -4.00 -21.14 -1.19
C LYS A 327 -2.66 -21.11 -1.94
N GLU A 328 -1.54 -21.36 -1.26
CA GLU A 328 -0.19 -21.37 -1.85
C GLU A 328 -0.06 -22.29 -3.08
N HIS A 329 -0.96 -23.29 -3.22
CA HIS A 329 -1.02 -24.17 -4.41
C HIS A 329 -1.39 -23.43 -5.71
N LEU A 330 -1.95 -22.22 -5.65
CA LEU A 330 -2.21 -21.39 -6.81
C LEU A 330 -0.97 -20.60 -7.25
N LEU A 331 0.02 -20.48 -6.36
CA LEU A 331 1.23 -19.68 -6.55
C LEU A 331 2.49 -20.52 -6.75
N MET A 332 2.43 -21.83 -6.54
CA MET A 332 3.54 -22.77 -6.67
C MET A 332 3.18 -23.93 -7.59
N SER A 333 4.16 -24.44 -8.30
CA SER A 333 4.01 -25.72 -9.00
C SER A 333 3.87 -26.87 -7.99
N ALA A 334 3.21 -27.97 -8.39
CA ALA A 334 3.01 -29.11 -7.49
C ALA A 334 4.34 -29.71 -6.96
N PRO A 335 5.42 -29.88 -7.75
CA PRO A 335 6.71 -30.33 -7.24
C PRO A 335 7.33 -29.34 -6.23
N GLU A 336 7.29 -28.04 -6.53
CA GLU A 336 7.82 -26.98 -5.66
C GLU A 336 7.08 -26.99 -4.30
N LEU A 337 5.74 -27.01 -4.34
CA LEU A 337 4.91 -27.06 -3.13
C LEU A 337 5.22 -28.29 -2.26
N LYS A 338 5.41 -29.46 -2.89
CA LYS A 338 5.78 -30.70 -2.19
C LYS A 338 7.11 -30.54 -1.46
N THR A 339 8.14 -30.00 -2.15
CA THR A 339 9.48 -29.79 -1.58
C THR A 339 9.45 -28.77 -0.45
N VAL A 340 8.81 -27.61 -0.67
CA VAL A 340 8.69 -26.56 0.37
C VAL A 340 7.94 -27.07 1.59
N THR A 341 6.88 -27.87 1.40
CA THR A 341 6.13 -28.50 2.51
C THR A 341 7.02 -29.46 3.30
N ALA A 342 7.82 -30.30 2.62
CA ALA A 342 8.75 -31.21 3.28
C ALA A 342 9.84 -30.45 4.05
N LEU A 343 10.39 -29.39 3.44
CA LEU A 343 11.38 -28.52 4.08
C LEU A 343 10.80 -27.84 5.32
N ARG A 344 9.59 -27.27 5.23
CA ARG A 344 8.88 -26.68 6.35
C ARG A 344 8.70 -27.66 7.50
N ARG A 345 8.21 -28.90 7.23
CA ARG A 345 8.03 -29.94 8.25
C ARG A 345 9.33 -30.30 8.96
N ARG A 346 10.44 -30.39 8.21
CA ARG A 346 11.76 -30.67 8.80
C ARG A 346 12.22 -29.53 9.71
N LEU A 347 12.03 -28.30 9.32
CA LEU A 347 12.44 -27.11 10.07
C LEU A 347 11.63 -26.92 11.36
N MET A 348 10.34 -27.30 11.38
CA MET A 348 9.47 -27.13 12.55
C MET A 348 9.95 -27.87 13.81
N ASN A 349 10.82 -28.86 13.67
CA ASN A 349 11.44 -29.58 14.82
C ASN A 349 12.60 -28.80 15.45
N MET A 350 12.97 -27.64 14.92
CA MET A 350 14.09 -26.80 15.37
C MET A 350 13.60 -25.51 16.02
N LYS A 351 14.44 -24.90 16.88
CA LYS A 351 14.18 -23.56 17.42
C LYS A 351 14.18 -22.52 16.28
N PRO A 352 13.35 -21.46 16.36
CA PRO A 352 13.21 -20.46 15.27
C PRO A 352 14.54 -19.91 14.74
N ALA A 353 15.48 -19.56 15.62
CA ALA A 353 16.79 -19.05 15.20
C ALA A 353 17.61 -20.10 14.42
N GLN A 354 17.54 -21.38 14.83
CA GLN A 354 18.22 -22.48 14.12
C GLN A 354 17.61 -22.71 12.72
N GLN A 355 16.28 -22.56 12.58
CA GLN A 355 15.60 -22.63 11.29
C GLN A 355 16.18 -21.63 10.31
N ILE A 356 16.29 -20.35 10.72
CA ILE A 356 16.83 -19.27 9.88
C ILE A 356 18.32 -19.52 9.58
N THR A 357 19.12 -19.94 10.56
CA THR A 357 20.55 -20.25 10.34
C THR A 357 20.72 -21.35 9.29
N GLN A 358 19.93 -22.43 9.35
CA GLN A 358 20.00 -23.50 8.37
C GLN A 358 19.52 -23.06 6.99
N LEU A 359 18.47 -22.26 6.90
CA LEU A 359 18.00 -21.72 5.64
C LEU A 359 19.04 -20.81 5.00
N LEU A 360 19.65 -19.90 5.76
CA LEU A 360 20.69 -19.02 5.23
C LEU A 360 21.88 -19.84 4.68
N ALA A 361 22.30 -20.91 5.38
CA ALA A 361 23.33 -21.82 4.90
C ALA A 361 22.91 -22.57 3.61
N ALA A 362 21.65 -22.99 3.53
CA ALA A 362 21.12 -23.61 2.31
C ALA A 362 21.09 -22.63 1.13
N LEU A 363 20.67 -21.37 1.35
CA LEU A 363 20.65 -20.34 0.31
C LEU A 363 22.07 -19.99 -0.22
N GLN A 364 23.11 -20.13 0.61
CA GLN A 364 24.49 -19.97 0.17
C GLN A 364 24.95 -21.15 -0.70
N ARG A 365 24.47 -22.38 -0.40
CA ARG A 365 24.83 -23.58 -1.13
C ARG A 365 24.11 -23.70 -2.48
N TYR A 366 22.84 -23.29 -2.52
CA TYR A 366 21.99 -23.36 -3.72
C TYR A 366 21.77 -21.95 -4.28
N PRO A 367 22.30 -21.63 -5.47
CA PRO A 367 22.25 -20.28 -6.05
C PRO A 367 20.82 -19.74 -6.24
N THR A 368 19.86 -20.62 -6.58
CA THR A 368 18.47 -20.25 -6.82
C THR A 368 17.49 -21.10 -5.97
N ASN A 369 16.26 -20.62 -5.82
CA ASN A 369 15.20 -21.40 -5.19
C ASN A 369 14.84 -22.64 -6.04
N ALA A 370 14.95 -22.51 -7.35
CA ALA A 370 14.75 -23.64 -8.26
C ALA A 370 15.78 -24.76 -8.02
N ASP A 371 17.04 -24.44 -7.74
CA ASP A 371 18.06 -25.42 -7.42
C ASP A 371 17.80 -26.09 -6.05
N LEU A 372 17.34 -25.30 -5.07
CA LEU A 372 17.00 -25.77 -3.75
C LEU A 372 15.77 -26.70 -3.75
N THR A 373 14.83 -26.48 -4.66
CA THR A 373 13.59 -27.28 -4.74
C THR A 373 13.68 -28.50 -5.65
N LYS A 374 14.71 -28.60 -6.48
CA LYS A 374 14.99 -29.78 -7.32
C LYS A 374 15.83 -30.84 -6.61
N GLY A 375 16.58 -30.50 -5.57
CA GLY A 375 17.40 -31.40 -4.76
C GLY A 375 16.68 -31.93 -3.56
#